data_ddc789baa4e920cd7f86e3cec9ae2dc5
#
_entry.id   ddc789baa4e920cd7f86e3cec9ae2dc5
#
_cell.length_a   1.000
_cell.length_b   1.000
_cell.length_c   1.000
_cell.angle_alpha   90.00
_cell.angle_beta   90.00
_cell.angle_gamma   90.00
#
_symmetry.space_group_name_H-M   'P 1'
#
loop_
_entity.id
_entity.type
_entity.pdbx_description
1 polymer ?
#
loop_
_entity_poly.entity_id
_entity_poly.type
_entity_poly.pdbx_seq_one_letter_code
_entity_poly.pdbx_strand_id
1 'polypeptide(L)'
;MRMLKMKYILFAAFLLSAAGVSAQKAERDYIRKGNRLFNDSVFVDAEVNYRKALEVNPKSAVSMYNLGNTLSQQQKFQEAMEQYDSASKIEKDKMKLAHIYHNMGVLFQAGKDYAKAVDAYKMSLRHNP
;
A
#
# COMPACT_ATOMS: atom_id res chain seq x y z
N MET A 1 -11.89 -39.46 -22.46
CA MET A 1 -11.14 -39.06 -21.25
C MET A 1 -10.45 -37.72 -21.39
N ARG A 2 -9.77 -37.41 -22.52
CA ARG A 2 -9.09 -36.10 -22.72
C ARG A 2 -10.06 -34.92 -22.69
N MET A 3 -11.23 -35.01 -23.32
CA MET A 3 -12.22 -33.93 -23.35
C MET A 3 -12.82 -33.62 -21.99
N LEU A 4 -13.02 -34.63 -21.13
CA LEU A 4 -13.54 -34.46 -19.78
C LEU A 4 -12.52 -33.73 -18.89
N LYS A 5 -11.23 -34.07 -18.98
CA LYS A 5 -10.15 -33.41 -18.26
C LYS A 5 -10.00 -31.95 -18.70
N MET A 6 -10.12 -31.66 -19.99
CA MET A 6 -10.08 -30.29 -20.51
C MET A 6 -11.25 -29.45 -19.99
N LYS A 7 -12.46 -29.98 -19.90
CA LYS A 7 -13.62 -29.28 -19.33
C LYS A 7 -13.39 -28.89 -17.87
N TYR A 8 -12.82 -29.78 -17.06
CA TYR A 8 -12.50 -29.47 -15.66
C TYR A 8 -11.39 -28.42 -15.54
N ILE A 9 -10.37 -28.46 -16.39
CA ILE A 9 -9.29 -27.47 -16.40
C ILE A 9 -9.84 -26.09 -16.79
N LEU A 10 -10.69 -26.01 -17.82
CA LEU A 10 -11.32 -24.76 -18.26
C LEU A 10 -12.26 -24.21 -17.19
N PHE A 11 -13.03 -25.07 -16.53
CA PHE A 11 -13.92 -24.67 -15.44
C PHE A 11 -13.13 -24.15 -14.22
N ALA A 12 -12.06 -24.84 -13.83
CA ALA A 12 -11.17 -24.40 -12.75
C ALA A 12 -10.50 -23.05 -13.09
N ALA A 13 -10.03 -22.88 -14.33
CA ALA A 13 -9.45 -21.62 -14.78
C ALA A 13 -10.47 -20.46 -14.75
N PHE A 14 -11.72 -20.72 -15.09
CA PHE A 14 -12.79 -19.73 -15.02
C PHE A 14 -13.09 -19.33 -13.57
N LEU A 15 -13.16 -20.28 -12.65
CA LEU A 15 -13.37 -20.00 -11.22
C LEU A 15 -12.23 -19.18 -10.64
N LEU A 16 -10.97 -19.49 -10.98
CA LEU A 16 -9.81 -18.75 -10.54
C LEU A 16 -9.82 -17.30 -11.05
N SER A 17 -10.21 -17.09 -12.32
CA SER A 17 -10.30 -15.74 -12.88
C SER A 17 -11.42 -14.92 -12.24
N ALA A 18 -12.56 -15.53 -11.95
CA ALA A 18 -13.68 -14.86 -11.27
C ALA A 18 -13.33 -14.48 -9.83
N ALA A 19 -12.62 -15.36 -9.09
CA ALA A 19 -12.13 -15.07 -7.75
C ALA A 19 -11.13 -13.91 -7.76
N GLY A 20 -10.22 -13.86 -8.74
CA GLY A 20 -9.26 -12.76 -8.92
C GLY A 20 -9.94 -11.42 -9.17
N VAL A 21 -10.98 -11.37 -10.01
CA VAL A 21 -11.75 -10.15 -10.29
C VAL A 21 -12.48 -9.66 -9.03
N SER A 22 -13.10 -10.58 -8.27
CA SER A 22 -13.76 -10.25 -7.00
C SER A 22 -12.79 -9.70 -5.96
N ALA A 23 -11.59 -10.28 -5.84
CA ALA A 23 -10.55 -9.81 -4.95
C ALA A 23 -10.07 -8.40 -5.32
N GLN A 24 -9.82 -8.14 -6.61
CA GLN A 24 -9.44 -6.80 -7.09
C GLN A 24 -10.51 -5.74 -6.81
N LYS A 25 -11.79 -6.10 -6.97
CA LYS A 25 -12.90 -5.20 -6.63
C LYS A 25 -12.95 -4.90 -5.15
N ALA A 26 -12.82 -5.92 -4.30
CA ALA A 26 -12.79 -5.76 -2.84
C ALA A 26 -11.63 -4.86 -2.39
N GLU A 27 -10.43 -5.07 -2.92
CA GLU A 27 -9.27 -4.22 -2.64
C GLU A 27 -9.56 -2.76 -2.97
N ARG A 28 -10.05 -2.48 -4.18
CA ARG A 28 -10.38 -1.11 -4.60
C ARG A 28 -11.44 -0.47 -3.72
N ASP A 29 -12.45 -1.22 -3.34
CA ASP A 29 -13.54 -0.72 -2.49
C ASP A 29 -13.03 -0.34 -1.09
N TYR A 30 -12.16 -1.15 -0.50
CA TYR A 30 -11.51 -0.84 0.77
C TYR A 30 -10.60 0.39 0.67
N ILE A 31 -9.81 0.50 -0.40
CA ILE A 31 -8.94 1.67 -0.62
C ILE A 31 -9.78 2.94 -0.76
N ARG A 32 -10.86 2.92 -1.55
CA ARG A 32 -11.75 4.06 -1.73
C ARG A 32 -12.40 4.49 -0.41
N LYS A 33 -12.86 3.53 0.38
CA LYS A 33 -13.44 3.81 1.69
C LYS A 33 -12.39 4.38 2.64
N GLY A 34 -11.19 3.81 2.65
CA GLY A 34 -10.07 4.34 3.41
C GLY A 34 -9.72 5.77 3.02
N ASN A 35 -9.64 6.07 1.73
CA ASN A 35 -9.34 7.41 1.21
C ASN A 35 -10.40 8.43 1.66
N ARG A 36 -11.66 8.07 1.58
CA ARG A 36 -12.76 8.95 2.02
C ARG A 36 -12.67 9.24 3.51
N LEU A 37 -12.46 8.21 4.33
CA LEU A 37 -12.30 8.34 5.78
C LEU A 37 -11.06 9.15 6.15
N PHE A 38 -9.95 8.94 5.45
CA PHE A 38 -8.74 9.73 5.62
C PHE A 38 -8.99 11.21 5.34
N ASN A 39 -9.67 11.53 4.24
CA ASN A 39 -10.01 12.91 3.88
C ASN A 39 -10.94 13.57 4.90
N ASP A 40 -11.78 12.79 5.55
CA ASP A 40 -12.65 13.24 6.64
C ASP A 40 -11.95 13.26 8.01
N SER A 41 -10.65 12.97 8.04
CA SER A 41 -9.83 12.86 9.26
C SER A 41 -10.30 11.77 10.25
N VAL A 42 -11.00 10.76 9.76
CA VAL A 42 -11.41 9.59 10.54
C VAL A 42 -10.34 8.49 10.41
N PHE A 43 -9.19 8.74 11.02
CA PHE A 43 -7.98 7.96 10.78
C PHE A 43 -8.05 6.52 11.30
N VAL A 44 -8.70 6.28 12.42
CA VAL A 44 -8.86 4.91 12.98
C VAL A 44 -9.63 4.01 12.01
N ASP A 45 -10.72 4.51 11.46
CA ASP A 45 -11.53 3.75 10.50
C ASP A 45 -10.84 3.65 9.13
N ALA A 46 -10.11 4.69 8.71
CA ALA A 46 -9.28 4.62 7.51
C ALA A 46 -8.23 3.52 7.62
N GLU A 47 -7.54 3.43 8.76
CA GLU A 47 -6.58 2.35 9.05
C GLU A 47 -7.20 0.98 8.89
N VAL A 48 -8.38 0.74 9.45
CA VAL A 48 -9.09 -0.54 9.34
C VAL A 48 -9.32 -0.91 7.87
N ASN A 49 -9.75 0.05 7.05
CA ASN A 49 -10.03 -0.21 5.63
C ASN A 49 -8.76 -0.48 4.81
N TYR A 50 -7.68 0.24 5.05
CA TYR A 50 -6.41 -0.05 4.37
C TYR A 50 -5.83 -1.41 4.80
N ARG A 51 -5.98 -1.80 6.06
CA ARG A 51 -5.59 -3.14 6.52
C ARG A 51 -6.43 -4.24 5.87
N LYS A 52 -7.73 -4.02 5.68
CA LYS A 52 -8.59 -4.94 4.92
C LYS A 52 -8.15 -5.05 3.46
N ALA A 53 -7.77 -3.95 2.83
CA ALA A 53 -7.20 -3.98 1.48
C ALA A 53 -5.94 -4.83 1.42
N LEU A 54 -5.06 -4.74 2.42
CA LEU A 54 -3.84 -5.54 2.53
C LEU A 54 -4.10 -7.03 2.84
N GLU A 55 -5.19 -7.36 3.52
CA GLU A 55 -5.64 -8.76 3.68
C GLU A 55 -6.00 -9.36 2.33
N VAL A 56 -6.66 -8.59 1.46
CA VAL A 56 -7.03 -9.03 0.11
C VAL A 56 -5.80 -9.09 -0.80
N ASN A 57 -4.95 -8.06 -0.76
CA ASN A 57 -3.72 -7.99 -1.55
C ASN A 57 -2.53 -7.55 -0.68
N PRO A 58 -1.77 -8.52 -0.12
CA PRO A 58 -0.63 -8.22 0.74
C PRO A 58 0.52 -7.43 0.07
N LYS A 59 0.51 -7.35 -1.26
CA LYS A 59 1.53 -6.64 -2.07
C LYS A 59 1.02 -5.31 -2.62
N SER A 60 -0.04 -4.76 -2.08
CA SER A 60 -0.59 -3.47 -2.50
C SER A 60 0.28 -2.33 -1.97
N ALA A 61 1.18 -1.83 -2.81
CA ALA A 61 2.03 -0.69 -2.46
C ALA A 61 1.20 0.56 -2.14
N VAL A 62 0.10 0.80 -2.85
CA VAL A 62 -0.78 1.93 -2.60
C VAL A 62 -1.46 1.83 -1.23
N SER A 63 -1.88 0.64 -0.82
CA SER A 63 -2.48 0.43 0.50
C SER A 63 -1.45 0.59 1.63
N MET A 64 -0.22 0.11 1.44
CA MET A 64 0.88 0.31 2.38
C MET A 64 1.21 1.80 2.55
N TYR A 65 1.32 2.52 1.45
CA TYR A 65 1.59 3.96 1.45
C TYR A 65 0.49 4.74 2.18
N ASN A 66 -0.76 4.49 1.84
CA ASN A 66 -1.90 5.14 2.45
C ASN A 66 -2.05 4.76 3.93
N LEU A 67 -1.76 3.51 4.29
CA LEU A 67 -1.71 3.07 5.68
C LEU A 67 -0.60 3.80 6.44
N GLY A 68 0.58 3.93 5.83
CA GLY A 68 1.68 4.72 6.40
C GLY A 68 1.28 6.15 6.71
N ASN A 69 0.63 6.82 5.76
CA ASN A 69 0.10 8.18 5.96
C ASN A 69 -0.92 8.24 7.10
N THR A 70 -1.80 7.25 7.17
CA THR A 70 -2.85 7.15 8.20
C THR A 70 -2.27 6.92 9.59
N LEU A 71 -1.27 6.06 9.68
CA LEU A 71 -0.55 5.80 10.93
C LEU A 71 0.26 7.02 11.39
N SER A 72 0.84 7.76 10.45
CA SER A 72 1.54 9.03 10.74
C SER A 72 0.61 10.06 11.35
N GLN A 73 -0.61 10.20 10.83
CA GLN A 73 -1.62 11.09 11.39
C GLN A 73 -2.03 10.71 12.83
N GLN A 74 -1.93 9.45 13.16
CA GLN A 74 -2.18 8.94 14.52
C GLN A 74 -0.94 8.97 15.41
N GLN A 75 0.18 9.51 14.93
CA GLN A 75 1.48 9.54 15.61
C GLN A 75 2.06 8.13 15.90
N LYS A 76 1.62 7.12 15.15
CA LYS A 76 2.18 5.77 15.18
C LYS A 76 3.36 5.68 14.21
N PHE A 77 4.42 6.42 14.51
CA PHE A 77 5.51 6.68 13.56
C PHE A 77 6.32 5.43 13.21
N GLN A 78 6.56 4.54 14.16
CA GLN A 78 7.30 3.30 13.88
C GLN A 78 6.52 2.38 12.95
N GLU A 79 5.23 2.17 13.20
CA GLU A 79 4.38 1.38 12.32
C GLU A 79 4.25 2.03 10.93
N ALA A 80 4.14 3.36 10.88
CA ALA A 80 4.11 4.09 9.62
C ALA A 80 5.39 3.87 8.81
N MET A 81 6.55 3.93 9.45
CA MET A 81 7.84 3.67 8.80
C MET A 81 7.92 2.26 8.23
N GLU A 82 7.44 1.25 8.94
CA GLU A 82 7.39 -0.13 8.46
C GLU A 82 6.55 -0.25 7.18
N GLN A 83 5.41 0.45 7.10
CA GLN A 83 4.56 0.46 5.92
C GLN A 83 5.23 1.18 4.73
N TYR A 84 5.87 2.31 4.96
CA TYR A 84 6.61 3.02 3.91
C TYR A 84 7.80 2.19 3.40
N ASP A 85 8.56 1.55 4.29
CA ASP A 85 9.67 0.68 3.90
C ASP A 85 9.17 -0.48 3.03
N SER A 86 8.10 -1.14 3.43
CA SER A 86 7.49 -2.22 2.65
C SER A 86 7.02 -1.73 1.29
N ALA A 87 6.36 -0.58 1.23
CA ALA A 87 5.91 0.02 -0.02
C ALA A 87 7.08 0.36 -0.96
N SER A 88 8.17 0.89 -0.43
CA SER A 88 9.35 1.27 -1.21
C SER A 88 10.00 0.08 -1.92
N LYS A 89 9.91 -1.12 -1.36
CA LYS A 89 10.46 -2.35 -1.93
C LYS A 89 9.63 -2.91 -3.08
N ILE A 90 8.36 -2.53 -3.18
CA ILE A 90 7.42 -3.06 -4.16
C ILE A 90 7.12 -2.03 -5.26
N GLU A 91 7.02 -0.74 -4.91
CA GLU A 91 6.65 0.33 -5.83
C GLU A 91 7.70 0.51 -6.92
N LYS A 92 7.25 0.56 -8.18
CA LYS A 92 8.12 0.74 -9.35
C LYS A 92 8.00 2.11 -10.00
N ASP A 93 6.88 2.81 -9.77
CA ASP A 93 6.67 4.15 -10.29
C ASP A 93 7.58 5.14 -9.57
N LYS A 94 8.40 5.87 -10.33
CA LYS A 94 9.42 6.76 -9.77
C LYS A 94 8.83 7.91 -8.96
N MET A 95 7.73 8.48 -9.42
CA MET A 95 7.08 9.58 -8.69
C MET A 95 6.50 9.10 -7.36
N LYS A 96 5.86 7.93 -7.35
CA LYS A 96 5.33 7.33 -6.12
C LYS A 96 6.45 6.95 -5.15
N LEU A 97 7.56 6.40 -5.65
CA LEU A 97 8.76 6.16 -4.84
C LEU A 97 9.31 7.44 -4.22
N ALA A 98 9.36 8.53 -4.99
CA ALA A 98 9.79 9.82 -4.48
C ALA A 98 8.91 10.28 -3.30
N HIS A 99 7.60 10.13 -3.40
CA HIS A 99 6.69 10.46 -2.30
C HIS A 99 6.89 9.57 -1.07
N ILE A 100 7.10 8.28 -1.27
CA ILE A 100 7.38 7.34 -0.17
C ILE A 100 8.64 7.78 0.58
N TYR A 101 9.74 7.99 -0.14
CA TYR A 101 11.02 8.40 0.48
C TYR A 101 10.93 9.78 1.13
N HIS A 102 10.19 10.71 0.54
CA HIS A 102 9.93 12.01 1.16
C HIS A 102 9.25 11.86 2.52
N ASN A 103 8.19 11.06 2.59
CA ASN A 103 7.45 10.83 3.82
C ASN A 103 8.30 10.09 4.87
N MET A 104 9.15 9.14 4.45
CA MET A 104 10.14 8.53 5.34
C MET A 104 11.09 9.58 5.91
N GLY A 105 11.58 10.50 5.07
CA GLY A 105 12.43 11.61 5.51
C GLY A 105 11.75 12.47 6.57
N VAL A 106 10.48 12.81 6.38
CA VAL A 106 9.68 13.57 7.35
C VAL A 106 9.62 12.83 8.71
N LEU A 107 9.40 11.52 8.69
CA LEU A 107 9.36 10.73 9.94
C LEU A 107 10.71 10.66 10.64
N PHE A 108 11.80 10.47 9.90
CA PHE A 108 13.15 10.50 10.47
C PHE A 108 13.47 11.88 11.08
N GLN A 109 13.09 12.94 10.40
CA GLN A 109 13.27 14.30 10.90
C GLN A 109 12.47 14.54 12.19
N ALA A 110 11.22 14.09 12.24
CA ALA A 110 10.38 14.16 13.44
C ALA A 110 11.01 13.40 14.63
N GLY A 111 11.65 12.26 14.34
CA GLY A 111 12.41 11.48 15.32
C GLY A 111 13.83 12.00 15.61
N LYS A 112 14.21 13.15 15.02
CA LYS A 112 15.54 13.78 15.14
C LYS A 112 16.70 12.92 14.62
N ASP A 113 16.40 11.94 13.77
CA ASP A 113 17.41 11.17 13.02
C ASP A 113 17.71 11.89 11.71
N TYR A 114 18.44 12.99 11.82
CA TYR A 114 18.70 13.88 10.68
C TYR A 114 19.54 13.23 9.58
N ALA A 115 20.47 12.35 9.96
CA ALA A 115 21.30 11.64 8.97
C ALA A 115 20.43 10.75 8.06
N LYS A 116 19.53 9.96 8.63
CA LYS A 116 18.58 9.14 7.87
C LYS A 116 17.56 9.99 7.12
N ALA A 117 17.13 11.11 7.70
CA ALA A 117 16.24 12.04 6.99
C ALA A 117 16.90 12.57 5.72
N VAL A 118 18.14 13.00 5.79
CA VAL A 118 18.91 13.48 4.62
C VAL A 118 19.01 12.37 3.55
N ASP A 119 19.33 11.15 3.94
CA ASP A 119 19.42 10.02 3.01
C ASP A 119 18.09 9.73 2.33
N ALA A 120 16.98 9.75 3.07
CA ALA A 120 15.64 9.56 2.53
C ALA A 120 15.26 10.68 1.54
N TYR A 121 15.53 11.93 1.88
CA TYR A 121 15.27 13.05 0.98
C TYR A 121 16.13 12.99 -0.29
N LYS A 122 17.40 12.56 -0.18
CA LYS A 122 18.23 12.31 -1.36
C LYS A 122 17.64 11.24 -2.26
N MET A 123 17.11 10.15 -1.68
CA MET A 123 16.43 9.10 -2.45
C MET A 123 15.17 9.65 -3.15
N SER A 124 14.39 10.48 -2.46
CA SER A 124 13.24 11.14 -3.06
C SER A 124 13.63 11.96 -4.29
N LEU A 125 14.68 12.78 -4.17
CA LEU A 125 15.17 13.61 -5.27
C LEU A 125 15.77 12.81 -6.43
N ARG A 126 16.34 11.63 -6.17
CA ARG A 126 16.82 10.74 -7.25
C ARG A 126 15.68 10.21 -8.12
N HIS A 127 14.51 9.98 -7.52
CA HIS A 127 13.35 9.46 -8.23
C HIS A 127 12.50 10.56 -8.88
N ASN A 128 12.50 11.76 -8.29
CA ASN A 128 11.80 12.94 -8.83
C ASN A 128 12.62 14.20 -8.52
N PRO A 129 13.63 14.48 -9.36
CA PRO A 129 14.50 15.66 -9.18
C PRO A 129 13.79 17.00 -9.40
#